data_66ad6f14a5b40f8017e1f9f298e6f009
#
_entry.id   66ad6f14a5b40f8017e1f9f298e6f009
#
_cell.length_a   1.000
_cell.length_b   1.000
_cell.length_c   1.000
_cell.angle_alpha   90.00
_cell.angle_beta   90.00
_cell.angle_gamma   90.00
#
_symmetry.space_group_name_H-M   'P 1'
#
loop_
_entity.id
_entity.type
_entity.pdbx_description
1 polymer ?
#
loop_
_entity_poly.entity_id
_entity_poly.type
_entity_poly.pdbx_seq_one_letter_code
_entity_poly.pdbx_strand_id
1 'polypeptide(L)'
;SKNCPPEGDLVQVAARCNRREENATEAERDLRNFLVMQLLEEHIGEVFQGVVTGVTNAGVFVRINKYLVEGLIKTQDLPTGRPGQGSGRWKVDDKTGALVEQSSGRSFRLGDQVKVCVGQVNLPARQMELLIPDEEAMKREGVGKGLKLGQGAGGIGHTEGAGFKNIRTGSQR
;
A
#
# COMPACT_ATOMS: atom_id res chain seq x y z
N SER A 1 25.94 47.15 27.74
CA SER A 1 25.07 46.55 26.70
C SER A 1 23.60 46.78 27.06
N LYS A 2 23.03 47.91 26.60
CA LYS A 2 21.68 48.34 27.01
C LYS A 2 20.54 47.79 26.13
N ASN A 3 20.74 46.72 25.33
CA ASN A 3 19.73 46.22 24.39
C ASN A 3 19.59 44.68 24.41
N CYS A 4 19.87 44.03 25.51
CA CYS A 4 19.55 42.61 25.64
C CYS A 4 18.11 42.48 26.23
N PRO A 5 17.17 41.83 25.55
CA PRO A 5 15.85 41.56 26.10
C PRO A 5 15.97 40.68 27.36
N PRO A 6 15.05 40.79 28.33
CA PRO A 6 15.02 39.96 29.51
C PRO A 6 14.97 38.46 29.13
N GLU A 7 15.62 37.61 29.95
CA GLU A 7 15.73 36.17 29.68
C GLU A 7 14.39 35.47 29.37
N GLY A 8 13.31 35.89 30.07
CA GLY A 8 11.96 35.36 29.82
C GLY A 8 11.44 35.63 28.41
N ASP A 9 11.75 36.80 27.87
CA ASP A 9 11.34 37.13 26.49
C ASP A 9 12.13 36.33 25.46
N LEU A 10 13.42 36.08 25.70
CA LEU A 10 14.26 35.24 24.84
C LEU A 10 13.78 33.81 24.82
N VAL A 11 13.37 33.23 25.92
CA VAL A 11 12.79 31.88 26.00
C VAL A 11 11.51 31.79 25.22
N GLN A 12 10.63 32.80 25.31
CA GLN A 12 9.39 32.84 24.54
C GLN A 12 9.63 32.95 23.03
N VAL A 13 10.56 33.79 22.61
CA VAL A 13 10.95 33.95 21.22
C VAL A 13 11.53 32.65 20.67
N ALA A 14 12.43 31.99 21.41
CA ALA A 14 13.02 30.70 21.05
C ALA A 14 11.92 29.61 20.88
N ALA A 15 10.98 29.52 21.82
CA ALA A 15 9.88 28.57 21.74
C ALA A 15 8.97 28.81 20.51
N ARG A 16 8.73 30.10 20.17
CA ARG A 16 7.99 30.46 18.96
C ARG A 16 8.75 30.12 17.67
N CYS A 17 10.06 30.31 17.64
CA CYS A 17 10.89 29.95 16.51
C CYS A 17 10.88 28.44 16.30
N ASN A 18 11.10 27.64 17.34
CA ASN A 18 11.09 26.19 17.25
C ASN A 18 9.74 25.67 16.73
N ARG A 19 8.63 26.17 17.28
CA ARG A 19 7.30 25.75 16.82
C ARG A 19 7.05 26.10 15.35
N ARG A 20 7.52 27.25 14.88
CA ARG A 20 7.38 27.64 13.47
C ARG A 20 8.26 26.81 12.57
N GLU A 21 9.46 26.47 13.02
CA GLU A 21 10.38 25.59 12.29
C GLU A 21 9.81 24.17 12.18
N GLU A 22 9.26 23.63 13.27
CA GLU A 22 8.58 22.33 13.26
C GLU A 22 7.42 22.32 12.26
N ASN A 23 6.54 23.34 12.29
CA ASN A 23 5.41 23.45 11.38
C ASN A 23 5.87 23.57 9.90
N ALA A 24 6.93 24.34 9.64
CA ALA A 24 7.47 24.49 8.28
C ALA A 24 8.06 23.18 7.76
N THR A 25 8.81 22.47 8.60
CA THR A 25 9.41 21.18 8.26
C THR A 25 8.32 20.11 8.01
N GLU A 26 7.27 20.10 8.84
CA GLU A 26 6.13 19.20 8.66
C GLU A 26 5.40 19.48 7.34
N ALA A 27 5.12 20.76 7.04
CA ALA A 27 4.46 21.16 5.80
C ALA A 27 5.30 20.79 4.56
N GLU A 28 6.62 20.99 4.62
CA GLU A 28 7.53 20.59 3.53
C GLU A 28 7.51 19.07 3.32
N ARG A 29 7.57 18.29 4.39
CA ARG A 29 7.53 16.83 4.31
C ARG A 29 6.20 16.33 3.75
N ASP A 30 5.10 16.94 4.18
CA ASP A 30 3.75 16.61 3.70
C ASP A 30 3.58 16.90 2.22
N LEU A 31 4.06 18.05 1.76
CA LEU A 31 4.05 18.41 0.34
C LEU A 31 4.89 17.43 -0.49
N ARG A 32 6.09 17.09 -0.02
CA ARG A 32 6.96 16.12 -0.68
C ARG A 32 6.27 14.76 -0.81
N ASN A 33 5.69 14.26 0.27
CA ASN A 33 4.97 12.98 0.27
C ASN A 33 3.79 13.01 -0.70
N PHE A 34 3.04 14.10 -0.75
CA PHE A 34 1.93 14.26 -1.69
C PHE A 34 2.41 14.20 -3.15
N LEU A 35 3.45 14.94 -3.50
CA LEU A 35 4.00 14.95 -4.86
C LEU A 35 4.55 13.58 -5.27
N VAL A 36 5.20 12.87 -4.33
CA VAL A 36 5.69 11.51 -4.59
C VAL A 36 4.54 10.53 -4.75
N MET A 37 3.48 10.63 -3.96
CA MET A 37 2.29 9.80 -4.14
C MET A 37 1.61 10.05 -5.49
N GLN A 38 1.53 11.30 -5.94
CA GLN A 38 1.03 11.65 -7.26
C GLN A 38 1.89 11.02 -8.38
N LEU A 39 3.20 11.05 -8.24
CA LEU A 39 4.09 10.37 -9.17
C LEU A 39 3.88 8.85 -9.16
N LEU A 40 3.69 8.25 -7.98
CA LEU A 40 3.49 6.81 -7.85
C LEU A 40 2.11 6.34 -8.37
N GLU A 41 1.13 7.22 -8.49
CA GLU A 41 -0.14 6.93 -9.16
C GLU A 41 0.06 6.53 -10.64
N GLU A 42 1.05 7.13 -11.31
CA GLU A 42 1.42 6.76 -12.69
C GLU A 42 2.19 5.43 -12.78
N HIS A 43 2.72 4.95 -11.64
CA HIS A 43 3.56 3.76 -11.54
C HIS A 43 2.84 2.59 -10.84
N ILE A 44 1.50 2.58 -10.86
CA ILE A 44 0.70 1.47 -10.33
C ILE A 44 1.05 0.19 -11.09
N GLY A 45 1.33 -0.89 -10.36
CA GLY A 45 1.76 -2.17 -10.92
C GLY A 45 3.29 -2.34 -10.99
N GLU A 46 4.08 -1.30 -10.79
CA GLU A 46 5.53 -1.41 -10.74
C GLU A 46 6.02 -1.97 -9.40
N VAL A 47 7.12 -2.71 -9.46
CA VAL A 47 7.73 -3.37 -8.30
C VAL A 47 8.92 -2.58 -7.80
N PHE A 48 8.91 -2.31 -6.51
CA PHE A 48 9.96 -1.60 -5.80
C PHE A 48 10.53 -2.42 -4.64
N GLN A 49 11.74 -2.10 -4.25
CA GLN A 49 12.29 -2.59 -3.00
C GLN A 49 11.89 -1.65 -1.86
N GLY A 50 11.48 -2.23 -0.74
CA GLY A 50 11.12 -1.49 0.46
C GLY A 50 11.63 -2.17 1.73
N VAL A 51 11.50 -1.45 2.82
CA VAL A 51 11.86 -1.89 4.17
C VAL A 51 10.65 -1.77 5.06
N VAL A 52 10.39 -2.79 5.87
CA VAL A 52 9.33 -2.78 6.89
C VAL A 52 9.65 -1.74 7.96
N THR A 53 8.78 -0.75 8.10
CA THR A 53 8.91 0.35 9.07
C THR A 53 7.94 0.24 10.23
N GLY A 54 6.89 -0.56 10.07
CA GLY A 54 5.89 -0.77 11.11
C GLY A 54 5.12 -2.07 10.91
N VAL A 55 4.66 -2.62 12.02
CA VAL A 55 3.85 -3.84 12.06
C VAL A 55 2.64 -3.62 12.95
N THR A 56 1.46 -3.90 12.44
CA THR A 56 0.19 -3.75 13.14
C THR A 56 -0.74 -4.93 12.83
N ASN A 57 -1.83 -5.05 13.56
CA ASN A 57 -2.87 -6.04 13.26
C ASN A 57 -3.61 -5.76 11.94
N ALA A 58 -3.57 -4.52 11.45
CA ALA A 58 -4.17 -4.13 10.18
C ALA A 58 -3.27 -4.52 8.98
N GLY A 59 -1.96 -4.63 9.19
CA GLY A 59 -0.99 -4.95 8.16
C GLY A 59 0.43 -4.50 8.47
N VAL A 60 1.23 -4.47 7.44
CA VAL A 60 2.64 -4.12 7.48
C VAL A 60 2.86 -2.79 6.77
N PHE A 61 3.50 -1.84 7.44
CA PHE A 61 3.94 -0.60 6.83
C PHE A 61 5.31 -0.81 6.18
N VAL A 62 5.41 -0.43 4.93
CA VAL A 62 6.64 -0.58 4.15
C VAL A 62 7.01 0.74 3.52
N ARG A 63 8.24 1.17 3.71
CA ARG A 63 8.79 2.35 3.05
C ARG A 63 9.53 1.94 1.79
N ILE A 64 9.13 2.50 0.66
CA ILE A 64 9.79 2.31 -0.63
C ILE A 64 11.15 3.03 -0.59
N ASN A 65 12.25 2.31 -0.82
CA ASN A 65 13.60 2.84 -0.70
C ASN A 65 13.90 3.97 -1.69
N LYS A 66 13.35 3.87 -2.91
CA LYS A 66 13.60 4.84 -3.99
C LYS A 66 12.99 6.21 -3.71
N TYR A 67 11.81 6.23 -3.12
CA TYR A 67 11.02 7.46 -2.95
C TYR A 67 10.88 7.89 -1.49
N LEU A 68 11.27 7.04 -0.53
CA LEU A 68 11.18 7.25 0.91
C LEU A 68 9.74 7.53 1.41
N VAL A 69 8.75 7.04 0.67
CA VAL A 69 7.33 7.12 1.02
C VAL A 69 6.88 5.78 1.59
N GLU A 70 5.99 5.85 2.57
CA GLU A 70 5.44 4.70 3.27
C GLU A 70 4.08 4.32 2.72
N GLY A 71 3.84 3.02 2.57
CA GLY A 71 2.55 2.45 2.22
C GLY A 71 2.18 1.27 3.13
N LEU A 72 0.91 0.91 3.13
CA LEU A 72 0.35 -0.19 3.92
C LEU A 72 0.11 -1.41 3.04
N ILE A 73 0.60 -2.57 3.46
CA ILE A 73 0.17 -3.87 2.97
C ILE A 73 -0.85 -4.41 3.96
N LYS A 74 -2.09 -4.56 3.55
CA LYS A 74 -3.15 -5.11 4.41
C LYS A 74 -2.91 -6.57 4.70
N THR A 75 -3.33 -7.06 5.86
CA THR A 75 -3.17 -8.47 6.26
C THR A 75 -3.82 -9.45 5.29
N GLN A 76 -4.90 -9.04 4.61
CA GLN A 76 -5.59 -9.84 3.59
C GLN A 76 -4.78 -10.02 2.29
N ASP A 77 -3.87 -9.08 2.01
CA ASP A 77 -3.04 -9.05 0.80
C ASP A 77 -1.64 -9.62 1.04
N LEU A 78 -1.37 -10.06 2.27
CA LEU A 78 -0.13 -10.73 2.60
C LEU A 78 -0.12 -12.18 2.07
N PRO A 79 1.01 -12.64 1.50
CA PRO A 79 1.12 -13.98 0.94
C PRO A 79 0.98 -15.03 2.03
N THR A 80 -0.01 -15.90 1.89
CA THR A 80 -0.19 -17.08 2.74
C THR A 80 0.79 -18.18 2.31
N GLY A 81 1.21 -19.02 3.27
CA GLY A 81 2.12 -20.13 2.97
C GLY A 81 1.55 -21.24 2.06
N ARG A 82 0.27 -21.13 1.67
CA ARG A 82 -0.40 -22.08 0.78
C ARG A 82 -1.03 -21.34 -0.39
N PRO A 83 -0.61 -21.59 -1.64
CA PRO A 83 -1.25 -21.01 -2.80
C PRO A 83 -2.71 -21.45 -2.89
N GLY A 84 -3.64 -20.50 -3.07
CA GLY A 84 -5.08 -20.74 -3.24
C GLY A 84 -5.92 -20.76 -1.97
N GLN A 85 -5.37 -20.59 -0.79
CA GLN A 85 -6.13 -20.30 0.43
C GLN A 85 -6.16 -18.80 0.68
N GLY A 86 -7.39 -18.27 0.89
CA GLY A 86 -7.62 -16.87 1.22
C GLY A 86 -6.82 -16.39 2.44
N SER A 87 -7.01 -15.13 2.81
CA SER A 87 -6.24 -14.40 3.82
C SER A 87 -5.85 -15.26 5.03
N GLY A 88 -4.54 -15.42 5.27
CA GLY A 88 -4.02 -16.11 6.44
C GLY A 88 -4.39 -15.41 7.74
N ARG A 89 -4.37 -16.16 8.83
CA ARG A 89 -4.54 -15.57 10.17
C ARG A 89 -3.20 -14.96 10.60
N TRP A 90 -3.09 -13.68 10.42
CA TRP A 90 -1.94 -12.90 10.86
C TRP A 90 -2.18 -12.32 12.25
N LYS A 91 -1.21 -12.45 13.12
CA LYS A 91 -1.23 -11.89 14.47
C LYS A 91 0.12 -11.28 14.82
N VAL A 92 0.08 -10.13 15.48
CA VAL A 92 1.29 -9.53 16.04
C VAL A 92 1.70 -10.33 17.28
N ASP A 93 2.93 -10.76 17.31
CA ASP A 93 3.55 -11.38 18.48
C ASP A 93 4.11 -10.28 19.38
N ASP A 94 3.51 -10.11 20.55
CA ASP A 94 3.87 -9.07 21.53
C ASP A 94 5.32 -9.21 22.05
N LYS A 95 5.91 -10.42 21.94
CA LYS A 95 7.28 -10.65 22.42
C LYS A 95 8.34 -10.23 21.41
N THR A 96 8.09 -10.47 20.14
CA THR A 96 9.05 -10.21 19.05
C THR A 96 8.71 -8.97 18.25
N GLY A 97 7.50 -8.40 18.42
CA GLY A 97 7.01 -7.29 17.62
C GLY A 97 6.84 -7.64 16.14
N ALA A 98 6.80 -8.92 15.80
CA ALA A 98 6.64 -9.42 14.43
C ALA A 98 5.19 -9.73 14.11
N LEU A 99 4.79 -9.55 12.86
CA LEU A 99 3.52 -10.07 12.35
C LEU A 99 3.76 -11.51 11.89
N VAL A 100 3.10 -12.47 12.53
CA VAL A 100 3.31 -13.90 12.28
C VAL A 100 2.04 -14.52 11.72
N GLU A 101 2.17 -15.27 10.65
CA GLU A 101 1.10 -16.12 10.13
C GLU A 101 1.01 -17.42 10.92
N GLN A 102 -0.17 -17.71 11.48
CA GLN A 102 -0.38 -18.85 12.37
C GLN A 102 -0.30 -20.22 11.67
N SER A 103 -0.51 -20.29 10.36
CA SER A 103 -0.52 -21.54 9.60
C SER A 103 0.83 -21.93 9.03
N SER A 104 1.61 -20.98 8.51
CA SER A 104 2.90 -21.23 7.85
C SER A 104 4.11 -20.83 8.68
N GLY A 105 3.91 -20.03 9.73
CA GLY A 105 5.01 -19.48 10.52
C GLY A 105 5.80 -18.35 9.80
N ARG A 106 5.33 -17.88 8.65
CA ARG A 106 5.92 -16.69 7.99
C ARG A 106 5.80 -15.49 8.91
N SER A 107 6.82 -14.66 8.95
CA SER A 107 6.83 -13.47 9.79
C SER A 107 7.42 -12.27 9.07
N PHE A 108 6.90 -11.08 9.39
CA PHE A 108 7.45 -9.80 8.99
C PHE A 108 7.92 -9.05 10.23
N ARG A 109 9.14 -8.55 10.19
CA ARG A 109 9.78 -7.80 11.30
C ARG A 109 10.18 -6.43 10.84
N LEU A 110 10.31 -5.51 11.78
CA LEU A 110 10.91 -4.21 11.52
C LEU A 110 12.30 -4.38 10.92
N GLY A 111 12.55 -3.67 9.81
CA GLY A 111 13.83 -3.72 9.10
C GLY A 111 13.93 -4.79 8.02
N ASP A 112 12.94 -5.70 7.89
CA ASP A 112 12.95 -6.70 6.82
C ASP A 112 12.85 -6.01 5.45
N GLN A 113 13.66 -6.50 4.50
CA GLN A 113 13.59 -6.05 3.11
C GLN A 113 12.55 -6.86 2.36
N VAL A 114 11.64 -6.17 1.68
CA VAL A 114 10.56 -6.78 0.93
C VAL A 114 10.43 -6.14 -0.45
N LYS A 115 10.03 -6.93 -1.44
CA LYS A 115 9.63 -6.42 -2.74
C LYS A 115 8.13 -6.12 -2.68
N VAL A 116 7.75 -4.94 -3.11
CA VAL A 116 6.36 -4.48 -3.08
C VAL A 116 5.97 -3.90 -4.43
N CYS A 117 4.71 -4.08 -4.77
CA CYS A 117 4.07 -3.48 -5.94
C CYS A 117 3.12 -2.39 -5.47
N VAL A 118 3.07 -1.26 -6.19
CA VAL A 118 2.08 -0.21 -5.92
C VAL A 118 0.72 -0.70 -6.40
N GLY A 119 -0.19 -0.95 -5.46
CA GLY A 119 -1.55 -1.41 -5.76
C GLY A 119 -2.53 -0.26 -5.99
N GLN A 120 -2.66 0.62 -5.01
CA GLN A 120 -3.56 1.77 -5.07
C GLN A 120 -2.97 2.97 -4.34
N VAL A 121 -3.18 4.15 -4.92
CA VAL A 121 -2.81 5.43 -4.30
C VAL A 121 -4.07 6.23 -4.02
N ASN A 122 -4.27 6.64 -2.78
CA ASN A 122 -5.37 7.50 -2.37
C ASN A 122 -4.81 8.87 -1.97
N LEU A 123 -4.76 9.79 -2.92
CA LEU A 123 -4.21 11.14 -2.72
C LEU A 123 -4.97 11.94 -1.65
N PRO A 124 -6.32 11.98 -1.63
CA PRO A 124 -7.06 12.70 -0.59
C PRO A 124 -6.79 12.19 0.82
N ALA A 125 -6.68 10.87 0.99
CA ALA A 125 -6.41 10.25 2.29
C ALA A 125 -4.90 10.22 2.62
N ARG A 126 -4.04 10.57 1.66
CA ARG A 126 -2.57 10.44 1.77
C ARG A 126 -2.13 9.03 2.15
N GLN A 127 -2.80 8.04 1.56
CA GLN A 127 -2.55 6.62 1.82
C GLN A 127 -2.19 5.90 0.53
N MET A 128 -1.24 4.99 0.64
CA MET A 128 -0.83 4.12 -0.45
C MET A 128 -0.96 2.66 0.00
N GLU A 129 -1.66 1.88 -0.80
CA GLU A 129 -1.76 0.44 -0.61
C GLU A 129 -0.70 -0.25 -1.46
N LEU A 130 0.04 -1.12 -0.81
CA LEU A 130 1.09 -1.93 -1.43
C LEU A 130 0.67 -3.39 -1.43
N LEU A 131 1.15 -4.12 -2.42
CA LEU A 131 0.95 -5.56 -2.56
C LEU A 131 2.31 -6.26 -2.58
N ILE A 132 2.38 -7.48 -2.10
CA ILE A 132 3.56 -8.32 -2.31
C ILE A 132 3.36 -9.05 -3.63
N PRO A 133 4.22 -8.84 -4.62
CA PRO A 133 4.12 -9.53 -5.90
C PRO A 133 4.33 -11.04 -5.70
N ASP A 134 3.44 -11.85 -6.27
CA ASP A 134 3.64 -13.30 -6.36
C ASP A 134 4.78 -13.59 -7.33
N GLU A 135 5.91 -14.09 -6.83
CA GLU A 135 7.08 -14.40 -7.68
C GLU A 135 6.75 -15.44 -8.77
N GLU A 136 5.77 -16.30 -8.54
CA GLU A 136 5.30 -17.26 -9.54
C GLU A 136 4.44 -16.60 -10.63
N ALA A 137 3.64 -15.61 -10.31
CA ALA A 137 2.87 -14.84 -11.28
C ALA A 137 3.80 -14.01 -12.18
N MET A 138 4.84 -13.40 -11.60
CA MET A 138 5.84 -12.64 -12.36
C MET A 138 6.67 -13.49 -13.33
N LYS A 139 6.89 -14.78 -13.04
CA LYS A 139 7.57 -15.69 -13.96
C LYS A 139 6.69 -16.13 -15.14
N ARG A 140 5.36 -16.07 -14.98
CA ARG A 140 4.38 -16.44 -16.03
C ARG A 140 4.06 -15.29 -16.97
N GLU A 141 4.09 -14.05 -16.47
CA GLU A 141 3.93 -12.85 -17.28
C GLU A 141 5.31 -12.26 -17.59
N GLY A 142 5.96 -12.80 -18.61
CA GLY A 142 7.21 -12.23 -19.13
C GLY A 142 7.03 -10.75 -19.39
N VAL A 143 7.76 -9.94 -18.66
CA VAL A 143 8.09 -8.52 -18.87
C VAL A 143 7.11 -7.76 -19.77
N GLY A 144 6.20 -7.03 -19.15
CA GLY A 144 5.51 -5.92 -19.80
C GLY A 144 4.09 -6.18 -20.27
N LYS A 145 3.13 -6.07 -19.33
CA LYS A 145 1.79 -5.50 -19.57
C LYS A 145 1.06 -5.39 -18.23
N GLY A 146 0.54 -4.20 -17.93
CA GLY A 146 -0.07 -3.86 -16.67
C GLY A 146 -1.10 -4.87 -16.17
N LEU A 147 -0.99 -5.18 -14.89
CA LEU A 147 -2.00 -5.94 -14.16
C LEU A 147 -3.34 -5.19 -14.26
N LYS A 148 -4.31 -5.77 -14.96
CA LYS A 148 -5.69 -5.31 -14.88
C LYS A 148 -6.23 -5.69 -13.51
N LEU A 149 -6.32 -4.71 -12.61
CA LEU A 149 -7.08 -4.84 -11.37
C LEU A 149 -8.53 -5.16 -11.71
N GLY A 150 -9.04 -6.27 -11.16
CA GLY A 150 -10.42 -6.67 -11.30
C GLY A 150 -11.35 -5.56 -10.81
N GLN A 151 -12.12 -5.00 -11.73
CA GLN A 151 -13.23 -4.12 -11.40
C GLN A 151 -14.26 -4.93 -10.62
N GLY A 152 -14.47 -4.53 -9.37
CA GLY A 152 -15.59 -5.01 -8.56
C GLY A 152 -16.91 -4.76 -9.28
N ALA A 153 -17.62 -5.83 -9.55
CA ALA A 153 -18.94 -5.82 -10.13
C ALA A 153 -19.95 -5.18 -9.18
N GLY A 154 -20.34 -3.95 -9.47
CA GLY A 154 -21.59 -3.35 -9.02
C GLY A 154 -22.67 -3.70 -10.02
N GLY A 155 -23.50 -4.71 -9.68
CA GLY A 155 -24.65 -5.06 -10.49
C GLY A 155 -25.73 -4.00 -10.39
N ILE A 156 -26.32 -3.65 -11.53
CA ILE A 156 -27.72 -3.21 -11.61
C ILE A 156 -28.29 -3.91 -12.83
N GLY A 157 -29.32 -4.72 -12.57
CA GLY A 157 -30.04 -5.43 -13.58
C GLY A 157 -30.85 -4.52 -14.49
N HIS A 158 -31.04 -4.95 -15.72
CA HIS A 158 -32.27 -4.68 -16.46
C HIS A 158 -32.57 -5.85 -17.38
N THR A 159 -33.75 -6.39 -17.20
CA THR A 159 -34.49 -7.36 -17.99
C THR A 159 -34.88 -6.79 -19.33
N GLU A 160 -34.84 -7.61 -20.36
CA GLU A 160 -35.72 -7.75 -21.52
C GLU A 160 -34.93 -8.48 -22.61
N GLY A 161 -35.27 -9.66 -23.05
CA GLY A 161 -36.50 -10.09 -23.66
C GLY A 161 -36.31 -10.14 -25.18
N ALA A 162 -36.13 -11.33 -25.73
CA ALA A 162 -36.47 -11.78 -27.13
C ALA A 162 -35.42 -12.86 -27.52
N GLY A 163 -35.68 -14.09 -27.58
CA GLY A 163 -36.53 -14.89 -28.39
C GLY A 163 -36.07 -14.96 -29.84
N PHE A 164 -35.27 -16.01 -30.21
CA PHE A 164 -35.33 -16.49 -31.60
C PHE A 164 -34.83 -17.95 -31.68
N LYS A 165 -35.78 -18.84 -31.77
CA LYS A 165 -36.04 -19.90 -32.78
C LYS A 165 -34.90 -20.86 -33.14
N ASN A 166 -35.18 -22.12 -32.74
CA ASN A 166 -34.82 -23.36 -33.40
C ASN A 166 -34.82 -23.28 -34.95
N ILE A 167 -33.76 -23.78 -35.54
CA ILE A 167 -33.87 -24.44 -36.82
C ILE A 167 -33.17 -25.79 -36.75
N ARG A 168 -34.00 -26.85 -36.75
CA ARG A 168 -33.62 -28.21 -37.15
C ARG A 168 -33.51 -28.25 -38.67
N THR A 169 -32.50 -28.89 -39.16
CA THR A 169 -32.51 -29.75 -40.37
C THR A 169 -31.27 -30.62 -40.22
N GLY A 170 -31.33 -31.86 -40.18
CA GLY A 170 -32.13 -32.86 -40.89
C GLY A 170 -31.33 -33.48 -42.01
N SER A 171 -31.00 -34.76 -41.82
CA SER A 171 -30.98 -35.82 -42.80
C SER A 171 -29.70 -36.17 -43.57
N GLN A 172 -29.24 -37.36 -43.33
CA GLN A 172 -29.10 -38.49 -44.29
C GLN A 172 -27.95 -38.31 -45.32
N ARG A 173 -27.03 -39.14 -45.30
CA ARG A 173 -26.87 -40.55 -45.70
C ARG A 173 -25.51 -41.09 -45.32
#